data_668ba9bcf49ca5df31f09b38ad59f1bf
#
_entry.id   668ba9bcf49ca5df31f09b38ad59f1bf
#
_cell.length_a   1.000
_cell.length_b   1.000
_cell.length_c   1.000
_cell.angle_alpha   90.00
_cell.angle_beta   90.00
_cell.angle_gamma   90.00
#
_symmetry.space_group_name_H-M   'P 1'
#
loop_
_entity.id
_entity.type
_entity.pdbx_description
1 polymer ?
#
loop_
_entity_poly.entity_id
_entity_poly.type
_entity_poly.pdbx_seq_one_letter_code
_entity_poly.pdbx_strand_id
1 'polypeptide(L)'
;IGGEPLCYPIAKDVKHELREVLRQALDECDIVIINGGSSKGLEDYNTKIISEYGEMISHWVKAAPGRPFGMAIAENRPLINLSGPPAAAFYGLEWCLRPVIARAMNLPERQRPVISVFLTEDIHAPGAIEFLCMLNLTKNEDGTWNASRTNARNSGKPPLSGDAMLVTRLGVTLYRAGQTVDVELLRPLEDIR
;
A
#
# COMPACT_ATOMS: atom_id res chain seq x y z
N ILE A 1 6.20 -13.28 -2.96
CA ILE A 1 5.21 -13.11 -4.03
C ILE A 1 5.60 -13.94 -5.25
N GLY A 2 6.88 -14.36 -5.38
CA GLY A 2 7.37 -15.24 -6.43
C GLY A 2 8.18 -14.53 -7.54
N GLY A 3 8.21 -13.21 -7.59
CA GLY A 3 9.08 -12.47 -8.48
C GLY A 3 10.52 -12.45 -7.99
N GLU A 4 11.48 -12.41 -8.91
CA GLU A 4 12.91 -12.20 -8.63
C GLU A 4 13.21 -10.68 -8.72
N PRO A 5 13.62 -10.03 -7.61
CA PRO A 5 13.86 -8.60 -7.63
C PRO A 5 15.23 -8.24 -8.21
N LEU A 6 15.25 -7.35 -9.20
CA LEU A 6 16.44 -6.69 -9.69
C LEU A 6 16.46 -5.25 -9.14
N CYS A 7 17.43 -4.94 -8.28
CA CYS A 7 17.51 -3.63 -7.61
C CYS A 7 18.55 -2.73 -8.29
N TYR A 8 18.11 -1.54 -8.68
CA TYR A 8 18.98 -0.49 -9.23
C TYR A 8 19.45 0.46 -8.14
N PRO A 9 20.59 1.14 -8.31
CA PRO A 9 21.03 2.22 -7.44
C PRO A 9 19.96 3.32 -7.33
N ILE A 10 19.97 4.07 -6.23
CA ILE A 10 19.08 5.22 -6.06
C ILE A 10 19.43 6.27 -7.12
N ALA A 11 18.49 6.50 -8.04
CA ALA A 11 18.62 7.57 -9.02
C ALA A 11 18.39 8.93 -8.32
N LYS A 12 19.19 9.92 -8.70
CA LYS A 12 18.96 11.31 -8.24
C LYS A 12 17.72 11.88 -8.93
N ASP A 13 17.12 12.91 -8.33
CA ASP A 13 16.00 13.66 -8.93
C ASP A 13 16.47 14.54 -10.12
N VAL A 14 17.13 13.89 -11.09
CA VAL A 14 17.67 14.50 -12.30
C VAL A 14 17.12 13.74 -13.51
N LYS A 15 16.45 14.45 -14.39
CA LYS A 15 15.68 13.86 -15.51
C LYS A 15 16.44 12.86 -16.37
N HIS A 16 17.70 13.13 -16.70
CA HIS A 16 18.46 12.21 -17.54
C HIS A 16 18.81 10.91 -16.81
N GLU A 17 19.24 11.00 -15.53
CA GLU A 17 19.55 9.80 -14.74
C GLU A 17 18.31 8.91 -14.55
N LEU A 18 17.14 9.53 -14.26
CA LEU A 18 15.88 8.80 -14.14
C LEU A 18 15.48 8.11 -15.45
N ARG A 19 15.69 8.76 -16.62
CA ARG A 19 15.42 8.16 -17.93
C ARG A 19 16.35 6.98 -18.22
N GLU A 20 17.63 7.11 -17.92
CA GLU A 20 18.62 6.04 -18.14
C GLU A 20 18.29 4.81 -17.31
N VAL A 21 18.03 4.99 -15.99
CA VAL A 21 17.67 3.88 -15.11
C VAL A 21 16.33 3.27 -15.51
N LEU A 22 15.32 4.10 -15.85
CA LEU A 22 14.02 3.59 -16.29
C LEU A 22 14.14 2.81 -17.61
N ARG A 23 14.93 3.31 -18.56
CA ARG A 23 15.19 2.62 -19.83
C ARG A 23 15.79 1.24 -19.57
N GLN A 24 16.88 1.20 -18.77
CA GLN A 24 17.51 -0.06 -18.40
C GLN A 24 16.54 -1.02 -17.72
N ALA A 25 15.75 -0.53 -16.76
CA ALA A 25 14.76 -1.36 -16.06
C ALA A 25 13.66 -1.92 -16.99
N LEU A 26 13.23 -1.12 -17.97
CA LEU A 26 12.26 -1.56 -18.98
C LEU A 26 12.86 -2.60 -19.93
N ASP A 27 14.16 -2.57 -20.20
CA ASP A 27 14.81 -3.58 -21.04
C ASP A 27 15.00 -4.93 -20.31
N GLU A 28 15.27 -4.87 -19.00
CA GLU A 28 15.69 -6.05 -18.21
C GLU A 28 14.54 -6.71 -17.42
N CYS A 29 13.44 -5.99 -17.11
CA CYS A 29 12.41 -6.46 -16.18
C CYS A 29 11.03 -6.60 -16.82
N ASP A 30 10.25 -7.59 -16.38
CA ASP A 30 8.84 -7.78 -16.79
C ASP A 30 7.89 -6.79 -16.12
N ILE A 31 8.25 -6.32 -14.90
CA ILE A 31 7.49 -5.34 -14.12
C ILE A 31 8.48 -4.35 -13.53
N VAL A 32 8.25 -3.04 -13.71
CA VAL A 32 9.09 -2.00 -13.16
C VAL A 32 8.42 -1.32 -11.98
N ILE A 33 9.17 -1.11 -10.90
CA ILE A 33 8.69 -0.44 -9.69
C ILE A 33 9.58 0.76 -9.41
N ILE A 34 9.00 1.96 -9.34
CA ILE A 34 9.65 3.17 -8.87
C ILE A 34 9.15 3.45 -7.46
N ASN A 35 10.04 3.63 -6.49
CA ASN A 35 9.66 3.99 -5.13
C ASN A 35 10.12 5.42 -4.80
N GLY A 36 9.17 6.30 -4.55
CA GLY A 36 9.39 7.73 -4.30
C GLY A 36 9.08 8.61 -5.51
N GLY A 37 9.37 9.90 -5.39
CA GLY A 37 9.18 10.89 -6.47
C GLY A 37 7.74 11.13 -6.90
N SER A 38 6.75 10.60 -6.17
CA SER A 38 5.31 10.68 -6.53
C SER A 38 4.54 11.78 -5.77
N SER A 39 5.23 12.68 -5.07
CA SER A 39 4.60 13.73 -4.26
C SER A 39 4.18 14.93 -5.11
N LYS A 40 3.21 15.72 -4.60
CA LYS A 40 2.73 16.99 -5.18
C LYS A 40 3.77 18.13 -5.22
N GLY A 41 5.06 17.85 -5.36
CA GLY A 41 6.03 18.88 -5.68
C GLY A 41 5.77 19.46 -7.08
N LEU A 42 6.19 20.69 -7.32
CA LEU A 42 6.17 21.37 -8.64
C LEU A 42 6.85 20.54 -9.75
N GLU A 43 7.49 19.43 -9.38
CA GLU A 43 8.27 18.53 -10.22
C GLU A 43 7.95 17.07 -9.90
N ASP A 44 6.76 16.61 -10.29
CA ASP A 44 6.51 15.17 -10.40
C ASP A 44 7.20 14.67 -11.68
N TYR A 45 8.52 14.53 -11.57
CA TYR A 45 9.34 14.04 -12.68
C TYR A 45 8.94 12.64 -13.12
N ASN A 46 8.55 11.79 -12.16
CA ASN A 46 8.23 10.40 -12.48
C ASN A 46 7.07 10.30 -13.45
N THR A 47 5.94 11.00 -13.19
CA THR A 47 4.78 10.97 -14.08
C THR A 47 5.14 11.45 -15.49
N LYS A 48 5.92 12.54 -15.59
CA LYS A 48 6.35 13.08 -16.88
C LYS A 48 7.25 12.10 -17.63
N ILE A 49 8.22 11.50 -16.93
CA ILE A 49 9.15 10.54 -17.53
C ILE A 49 8.43 9.26 -17.92
N ILE A 50 7.55 8.73 -17.05
CA ILE A 50 6.73 7.55 -17.35
C ILE A 50 5.92 7.76 -18.63
N SER A 51 5.31 8.95 -18.79
CA SER A 51 4.50 9.29 -19.97
C SER A 51 5.30 9.39 -21.27
N GLU A 52 6.64 9.46 -21.21
CA GLU A 52 7.51 9.39 -22.39
C GLU A 52 7.66 7.94 -22.92
N TYR A 53 7.45 6.93 -22.06
CA TYR A 53 7.63 5.52 -22.38
C TYR A 53 6.32 4.75 -22.52
N GLY A 54 5.19 5.32 -22.10
CA GLY A 54 3.92 4.64 -22.12
C GLY A 54 2.72 5.45 -21.65
N GLU A 55 1.65 4.75 -21.31
CA GLU A 55 0.38 5.34 -20.91
C GLU A 55 0.17 5.24 -19.39
N MET A 56 -0.12 6.39 -18.75
CA MET A 56 -0.55 6.43 -17.34
C MET A 56 -2.00 5.95 -17.24
N ILE A 57 -2.22 4.82 -16.57
CA ILE A 57 -3.56 4.30 -16.26
C ILE A 57 -4.16 5.03 -15.06
N SER A 58 -3.35 5.25 -14.03
CA SER A 58 -3.76 5.96 -12.82
C SER A 58 -2.56 6.67 -12.22
N HIS A 59 -2.77 7.92 -11.74
CA HIS A 59 -1.74 8.69 -11.05
C HIS A 59 -2.03 8.84 -9.56
N TRP A 60 -3.30 8.73 -9.16
CA TRP A 60 -3.75 8.91 -7.78
C TRP A 60 -4.82 7.90 -7.41
N VAL A 61 -4.76 7.38 -6.18
CA VAL A 61 -5.81 6.51 -5.65
C VAL A 61 -6.62 7.25 -4.57
N LYS A 62 -7.89 6.88 -4.43
CA LYS A 62 -8.77 7.42 -3.38
C LYS A 62 -8.57 6.68 -2.05
N ALA A 63 -7.32 6.50 -1.64
CA ALA A 63 -6.96 5.85 -0.38
C ALA A 63 -5.84 6.60 0.35
N ALA A 64 -5.73 6.45 1.65
CA ALA A 64 -4.65 6.97 2.49
C ALA A 64 -4.30 5.97 3.62
N PRO A 65 -3.00 5.85 3.99
CA PRO A 65 -1.84 6.45 3.33
C PRO A 65 -1.58 5.82 1.96
N GLY A 66 -0.79 6.49 1.11
CA GLY A 66 -0.43 5.96 -0.22
C GLY A 66 -1.19 6.60 -1.38
N ARG A 67 -1.91 7.69 -1.14
CA ARG A 67 -2.65 8.41 -2.17
C ARG A 67 -1.85 8.71 -3.45
N PRO A 68 -0.57 9.15 -3.40
CA PRO A 68 0.27 9.28 -4.59
C PRO A 68 0.78 7.91 -5.09
N PHE A 69 -0.12 7.06 -5.54
CA PHE A 69 0.18 5.80 -6.19
C PHE A 69 -0.07 5.96 -7.69
N GLY A 70 0.88 5.53 -8.52
CA GLY A 70 0.77 5.56 -9.96
C GLY A 70 0.85 4.18 -10.57
N MET A 71 0.08 3.97 -11.64
CA MET A 71 0.17 2.78 -12.47
C MET A 71 0.17 3.17 -13.94
N ALA A 72 1.08 2.59 -14.70
CA ALA A 72 1.23 2.80 -16.13
C ALA A 72 1.51 1.49 -16.86
N ILE A 73 1.31 1.50 -18.16
CA ILE A 73 1.87 0.50 -19.07
C ILE A 73 2.93 1.21 -19.90
N ALA A 74 4.18 0.83 -19.74
CA ALA A 74 5.31 1.33 -20.47
C ALA A 74 5.91 0.20 -21.31
N GLU A 75 5.95 0.35 -22.63
CA GLU A 75 6.45 -0.66 -23.57
C GLU A 75 5.87 -2.08 -23.34
N ASN A 76 4.55 -2.15 -23.14
CA ASN A 76 3.80 -3.37 -22.82
C ASN A 76 4.15 -4.02 -21.47
N ARG A 77 4.82 -3.30 -20.57
CA ARG A 77 5.14 -3.77 -19.21
C ARG A 77 4.42 -2.94 -18.15
N PRO A 78 3.91 -3.56 -17.09
CA PRO A 78 3.40 -2.82 -15.94
C PRO A 78 4.51 -1.99 -15.29
N LEU A 79 4.24 -0.72 -15.07
CA LEU A 79 5.09 0.19 -14.31
C LEU A 79 4.30 0.74 -13.14
N ILE A 80 4.81 0.54 -11.94
CA ILE A 80 4.18 0.93 -10.68
C ILE A 80 5.02 2.00 -9.99
N ASN A 81 4.42 3.15 -9.72
CA ASN A 81 5.05 4.20 -8.95
C ASN A 81 4.50 4.22 -7.52
N LEU A 82 5.29 3.77 -6.55
CA LEU A 82 4.94 3.70 -5.14
C LEU A 82 5.28 5.00 -4.42
N SER A 83 4.46 5.35 -3.44
CA SER A 83 4.78 6.44 -2.51
C SER A 83 6.02 6.10 -1.67
N GLY A 84 6.89 7.08 -1.42
CA GLY A 84 8.14 6.90 -0.66
C GLY A 84 7.98 6.47 0.81
N PRO A 85 7.03 7.02 1.59
CA PRO A 85 6.87 6.64 3.00
C PRO A 85 6.57 5.14 3.17
N PRO A 86 7.23 4.42 4.11
CA PRO A 86 7.15 2.94 4.22
C PRO A 86 5.72 2.39 4.33
N ALA A 87 4.85 3.01 5.14
CA ALA A 87 3.46 2.57 5.27
C ALA A 87 2.69 2.73 3.95
N ALA A 88 2.91 3.83 3.23
CA ALA A 88 2.28 4.08 1.94
C ALA A 88 2.78 3.11 0.86
N ALA A 89 4.08 2.84 0.83
CA ALA A 89 4.68 1.84 -0.07
C ALA A 89 4.13 0.43 0.21
N PHE A 90 3.98 0.05 1.49
CA PHE A 90 3.39 -1.23 1.88
C PHE A 90 1.96 -1.39 1.35
N TYR A 91 1.13 -0.36 1.48
CA TYR A 91 -0.23 -0.41 0.94
C TYR A 91 -0.24 -0.52 -0.58
N GLY A 92 0.60 0.24 -1.27
CA GLY A 92 0.76 0.12 -2.72
C GLY A 92 1.22 -1.29 -3.16
N LEU A 93 2.14 -1.89 -2.40
CA LEU A 93 2.58 -3.27 -2.60
C LEU A 93 1.41 -4.26 -2.44
N GLU A 94 0.67 -4.18 -1.34
CA GLU A 94 -0.34 -5.18 -1.00
C GLU A 94 -1.60 -5.10 -1.87
N TRP A 95 -2.08 -3.90 -2.20
CA TRP A 95 -3.32 -3.73 -2.96
C TRP A 95 -3.13 -3.58 -4.45
N CYS A 96 -1.96 -3.14 -4.89
CA CYS A 96 -1.77 -2.84 -6.29
C CYS A 96 -0.71 -3.74 -6.93
N LEU A 97 0.48 -3.82 -6.36
CA LEU A 97 1.56 -4.58 -6.98
C LEU A 97 1.36 -6.10 -6.86
N ARG A 98 0.92 -6.58 -5.69
CA ARG A 98 0.71 -8.03 -5.48
C ARG A 98 -0.29 -8.64 -6.47
N PRO A 99 -1.47 -8.05 -6.74
CA PRO A 99 -2.37 -8.53 -7.78
C PRO A 99 -1.75 -8.53 -9.19
N VAL A 100 -0.98 -7.50 -9.55
CA VAL A 100 -0.28 -7.43 -10.84
C VAL A 100 0.70 -8.58 -10.99
N ILE A 101 1.54 -8.83 -9.99
CA ILE A 101 2.50 -9.96 -10.00
C ILE A 101 1.75 -11.30 -10.06
N ALA A 102 0.72 -11.50 -9.23
CA ALA A 102 -0.05 -12.74 -9.24
C ALA A 102 -0.66 -13.00 -10.62
N ARG A 103 -1.21 -11.97 -11.26
CA ARG A 103 -1.76 -12.06 -12.62
C ARG A 103 -0.69 -12.39 -13.66
N ALA A 104 0.46 -11.72 -13.60
CA ALA A 104 1.57 -11.96 -14.52
C ALA A 104 2.12 -13.39 -14.41
N MET A 105 2.10 -13.96 -13.21
CA MET A 105 2.56 -15.33 -12.92
C MET A 105 1.45 -16.39 -13.03
N ASN A 106 0.23 -16.01 -13.43
CA ASN A 106 -0.95 -16.88 -13.46
C ASN A 106 -1.21 -17.60 -12.12
N LEU A 107 -0.97 -16.89 -11.00
CA LEU A 107 -1.23 -17.35 -9.64
C LEU A 107 -2.63 -16.93 -9.19
N PRO A 108 -3.29 -17.69 -8.30
CA PRO A 108 -4.55 -17.27 -7.72
C PRO A 108 -4.34 -15.99 -6.88
N GLU A 109 -5.31 -15.08 -6.91
CA GLU A 109 -5.30 -13.90 -6.06
C GLU A 109 -5.42 -14.31 -4.58
N ARG A 110 -4.46 -13.89 -3.77
CA ARG A 110 -4.46 -14.19 -2.34
C ARG A 110 -5.44 -13.26 -1.62
N GLN A 111 -6.53 -13.83 -1.11
CA GLN A 111 -7.41 -13.14 -0.18
C GLN A 111 -6.83 -13.20 1.23
N ARG A 112 -6.87 -12.08 1.95
CA ARG A 112 -6.54 -12.06 3.38
C ARG A 112 -7.73 -12.58 4.18
N PRO A 113 -7.51 -13.36 5.24
CA PRO A 113 -8.58 -13.71 6.16
C PRO A 113 -9.20 -12.44 6.77
N VAL A 114 -10.52 -12.44 6.89
CA VAL A 114 -11.28 -11.35 7.50
C VAL A 114 -11.90 -11.87 8.77
N ILE A 115 -11.82 -11.08 9.86
CA ILE A 115 -12.48 -11.38 11.13
C ILE A 115 -13.23 -10.16 11.64
N SER A 116 -14.27 -10.39 12.43
CA SER A 116 -15.01 -9.35 13.15
C SER A 116 -14.36 -9.08 14.50
N VAL A 117 -14.14 -7.79 14.82
CA VAL A 117 -13.51 -7.34 16.05
C VAL A 117 -14.27 -6.17 16.68
N PHE A 118 -14.14 -5.96 17.99
CA PHE A 118 -14.69 -4.81 18.69
C PHE A 118 -13.65 -3.69 18.78
N LEU A 119 -14.02 -2.47 18.37
CA LEU A 119 -13.15 -1.31 18.53
C LEU A 119 -13.10 -0.87 20.00
N THR A 120 -11.91 -0.64 20.54
CA THR A 120 -11.73 -0.14 21.90
C THR A 120 -11.70 1.39 21.99
N GLU A 121 -11.62 2.09 20.87
CA GLU A 121 -11.55 3.53 20.74
C GLU A 121 -12.26 4.04 19.48
N ASP A 122 -12.61 5.30 19.44
CA ASP A 122 -13.17 5.94 18.25
C ASP A 122 -12.11 6.07 17.16
N ILE A 123 -12.47 5.68 15.93
CA ILE A 123 -11.60 5.84 14.75
C ILE A 123 -12.23 6.86 13.82
N HIS A 124 -11.57 8.01 13.69
CA HIS A 124 -11.94 9.04 12.73
C HIS A 124 -11.36 8.74 11.35
N ALA A 125 -12.20 8.79 10.32
CA ALA A 125 -11.83 8.58 8.93
C ALA A 125 -12.14 9.83 8.08
N PRO A 126 -11.44 10.04 6.96
CA PRO A 126 -11.67 11.21 6.10
C PRO A 126 -13.05 11.25 5.42
N GLY A 127 -13.69 10.10 5.23
CA GLY A 127 -14.98 9.96 4.55
C GLY A 127 -14.91 10.13 3.02
N ALA A 128 -14.12 11.06 2.53
CA ALA A 128 -13.96 11.31 1.09
C ALA A 128 -13.03 10.32 0.36
N ILE A 129 -12.21 9.60 1.12
CA ILE A 129 -11.28 8.58 0.65
C ILE A 129 -11.32 7.39 1.60
N GLU A 130 -10.96 6.20 1.12
CA GLU A 130 -10.73 5.06 1.99
C GLU A 130 -9.49 5.32 2.87
N PHE A 131 -9.61 5.04 4.16
CA PHE A 131 -8.50 5.14 5.08
C PHE A 131 -8.10 3.74 5.54
N LEU A 132 -6.84 3.42 5.36
CA LEU A 132 -6.26 2.12 5.69
C LEU A 132 -5.70 2.23 7.11
N CYS A 133 -6.49 1.82 8.09
CA CYS A 133 -6.19 1.96 9.50
C CYS A 133 -5.61 0.66 10.06
N MET A 134 -4.34 0.69 10.40
CA MET A 134 -3.66 -0.45 11.00
C MET A 134 -4.02 -0.59 12.48
N LEU A 135 -4.35 -1.81 12.91
CA LEU A 135 -4.86 -2.13 14.24
C LEU A 135 -3.99 -3.18 14.93
N ASN A 136 -3.87 -3.04 16.25
CA ASN A 136 -3.42 -4.12 17.13
C ASN A 136 -4.64 -4.89 17.63
N LEU A 137 -4.54 -6.21 17.73
CA LEU A 137 -5.58 -7.08 18.22
C LEU A 137 -5.23 -7.60 19.62
N THR A 138 -6.24 -7.79 20.44
CA THR A 138 -6.14 -8.43 21.77
C THR A 138 -7.28 -9.42 21.93
N LYS A 139 -6.96 -10.66 22.24
CA LYS A 139 -7.96 -11.72 22.44
C LYS A 139 -8.60 -11.58 23.82
N ASN A 140 -9.93 -11.65 23.87
CA ASN A 140 -10.71 -11.69 25.09
C ASN A 140 -10.81 -13.12 25.64
N GLU A 141 -11.19 -13.26 26.93
CA GLU A 141 -11.39 -14.55 27.60
C GLU A 141 -12.49 -15.40 26.93
N ASP A 142 -13.50 -14.76 26.37
CA ASP A 142 -14.62 -15.40 25.65
C ASP A 142 -14.26 -15.82 24.20
N GLY A 143 -13.02 -15.57 23.77
CA GLY A 143 -12.54 -15.90 22.44
C GLY A 143 -12.80 -14.83 21.38
N THR A 144 -13.48 -13.74 21.71
CA THR A 144 -13.66 -12.58 20.82
C THR A 144 -12.38 -11.74 20.76
N TRP A 145 -12.34 -10.75 19.85
CA TRP A 145 -11.17 -9.90 19.64
C TRP A 145 -11.50 -8.42 19.80
N ASN A 146 -10.68 -7.73 20.54
CA ASN A 146 -10.65 -6.28 20.62
C ASN A 146 -9.59 -5.72 19.65
N ALA A 147 -9.84 -4.51 19.13
CA ALA A 147 -8.95 -3.82 18.23
C ALA A 147 -8.73 -2.37 18.64
N SER A 148 -7.46 -1.94 18.66
CA SER A 148 -7.05 -0.55 18.89
C SER A 148 -6.13 -0.08 17.77
N ARG A 149 -6.06 1.24 17.50
CA ARG A 149 -5.14 1.77 16.50
C ARG A 149 -3.68 1.51 16.89
N THR A 150 -2.87 1.14 15.91
CA THR A 150 -1.42 1.18 16.11
C THR A 150 -0.98 2.63 16.30
N ASN A 151 -0.37 2.93 17.43
CA ASN A 151 0.22 4.25 17.69
C ASN A 151 1.71 4.23 17.32
N ALA A 152 1.98 4.11 16.01
CA ALA A 152 3.33 3.99 15.47
C ALA A 152 4.23 5.20 15.82
N ARG A 153 3.64 6.38 16.08
CA ARG A 153 4.40 7.59 16.42
C ARG A 153 4.94 7.59 17.85
N ASN A 154 4.24 6.95 18.79
CA ASN A 154 4.53 7.03 20.21
C ASN A 154 5.03 5.71 20.84
N SER A 155 4.92 4.60 20.11
CA SER A 155 5.19 3.26 20.66
C SER A 155 6.61 2.74 20.41
N GLY A 156 7.43 3.45 19.63
CA GLY A 156 8.74 2.95 19.19
C GLY A 156 8.66 1.71 18.28
N LYS A 157 7.44 1.24 17.96
CA LYS A 157 7.21 0.10 17.09
C LYS A 157 7.35 0.50 15.61
N PRO A 158 7.77 -0.42 14.74
CA PRO A 158 7.80 -0.17 13.29
C PRO A 158 6.41 0.26 12.76
N PRO A 159 6.34 1.12 11.75
CA PRO A 159 5.07 1.56 11.16
C PRO A 159 4.15 0.44 10.67
N LEU A 160 4.71 -0.75 10.46
CA LEU A 160 4.03 -1.93 9.92
C LEU A 160 3.84 -3.05 10.97
N SER A 161 3.78 -2.70 12.25
CA SER A 161 3.68 -3.67 13.35
C SER A 161 2.23 -4.06 13.71
N GLY A 162 1.24 -3.62 12.98
CA GLY A 162 -0.16 -3.99 13.23
C GLY A 162 -0.46 -5.45 12.92
N ASP A 163 -1.50 -5.97 13.58
CA ASP A 163 -1.99 -7.33 13.43
C ASP A 163 -3.05 -7.45 12.34
N ALA A 164 -3.85 -6.39 12.20
CA ALA A 164 -4.95 -6.33 11.25
C ALA A 164 -5.10 -4.92 10.65
N MET A 165 -5.99 -4.81 9.67
CA MET A 165 -6.28 -3.56 9.01
C MET A 165 -7.76 -3.37 8.80
N LEU A 166 -8.27 -2.21 9.22
CA LEU A 166 -9.58 -1.71 8.87
C LEU A 166 -9.47 -0.84 7.61
N VAL A 167 -10.13 -1.26 6.54
CA VAL A 167 -10.38 -0.43 5.36
C VAL A 167 -11.69 0.33 5.59
N THR A 168 -11.60 1.65 5.78
CA THR A 168 -12.80 2.45 6.07
C THR A 168 -13.65 2.64 4.82
N ARG A 169 -14.97 2.69 4.99
CA ARG A 169 -15.90 2.89 3.87
C ARG A 169 -15.99 4.36 3.49
N LEU A 170 -16.15 4.63 2.20
CA LEU A 170 -16.47 5.97 1.71
C LEU A 170 -17.78 6.48 2.34
N GLY A 171 -17.82 7.75 2.71
CA GLY A 171 -18.96 8.38 3.39
C GLY A 171 -18.99 8.20 4.91
N VAL A 172 -18.20 7.27 5.47
CA VAL A 172 -18.12 7.05 6.92
C VAL A 172 -16.96 7.86 7.50
N THR A 173 -17.28 8.77 8.42
CA THR A 173 -16.27 9.64 9.06
C THR A 173 -15.91 9.22 10.47
N LEU A 174 -16.70 8.33 11.09
CA LEU A 174 -16.49 7.89 12.46
C LEU A 174 -16.93 6.42 12.64
N TYR A 175 -16.04 5.63 13.20
CA TYR A 175 -16.30 4.31 13.78
C TYR A 175 -16.18 4.43 15.29
N ARG A 176 -17.22 4.05 16.04
CA ARG A 176 -17.27 4.29 17.48
C ARG A 176 -16.62 3.16 18.28
N ALA A 177 -16.07 3.50 19.45
CA ALA A 177 -15.71 2.52 20.47
C ALA A 177 -16.90 1.58 20.76
N GLY A 178 -16.65 0.28 20.91
CA GLY A 178 -17.66 -0.75 21.08
C GLY A 178 -18.33 -1.23 19.78
N GLN A 179 -18.11 -0.55 18.65
CA GLN A 179 -18.62 -0.99 17.35
C GLN A 179 -17.89 -2.25 16.89
N THR A 180 -18.64 -3.21 16.34
CA THR A 180 -18.08 -4.36 15.63
C THR A 180 -17.74 -3.93 14.19
N VAL A 181 -16.52 -4.27 13.75
CA VAL A 181 -16.03 -4.03 12.38
C VAL A 181 -15.32 -5.26 11.85
N ASP A 182 -15.36 -5.43 10.54
CA ASP A 182 -14.58 -6.47 9.87
C ASP A 182 -13.22 -5.91 9.49
N VAL A 183 -12.16 -6.69 9.77
CA VAL A 183 -10.77 -6.31 9.51
C VAL A 183 -10.04 -7.42 8.79
N GLU A 184 -9.12 -7.04 7.89
CA GLU A 184 -8.22 -7.96 7.21
C GLU A 184 -7.02 -8.29 8.12
N LEU A 185 -6.70 -9.56 8.28
CA LEU A 185 -5.53 -9.98 9.05
C LEU A 185 -4.24 -9.73 8.26
N LEU A 186 -3.27 -9.10 8.90
CA LEU A 186 -1.93 -8.87 8.37
C LEU A 186 -0.96 -10.00 8.73
N ARG A 187 -1.30 -10.79 9.75
CA ARG A 187 -0.58 -12.00 10.20
C ARG A 187 -1.55 -13.06 10.67
N PRO A 188 -1.14 -14.33 10.79
CA PRO A 188 -1.96 -15.41 11.36
C PRO A 188 -2.40 -15.10 12.80
N LEU A 189 -3.61 -15.57 13.19
CA LEU A 189 -4.15 -15.32 14.54
C LEU A 189 -3.30 -15.97 15.64
N GLU A 190 -2.66 -17.10 15.37
CA GLU A 190 -1.77 -17.81 16.28
C GLU A 190 -0.51 -17.01 16.63
N ASP A 191 -0.12 -16.04 15.81
CA ASP A 191 1.04 -15.18 16.03
C ASP A 191 0.69 -13.90 16.80
N ILE A 192 -0.60 -13.68 17.13
CA ILE A 192 -1.09 -12.51 17.87
C ILE A 192 -1.16 -12.87 19.36
N ARG A 193 -0.40 -12.12 20.17
CA ARG A 193 -0.29 -12.31 21.64
C ARG A 193 -1.12 -11.31 22.43
#